data_7fdd05c227d3cf34cbcacbb6cee4ecc6
#
_entry.id   7fdd05c227d3cf34cbcacbb6cee4ecc6
#
_cell.length_a   1.000
_cell.length_b   1.000
_cell.length_c   1.000
_cell.angle_alpha   90.00
_cell.angle_beta   90.00
_cell.angle_gamma   90.00
#
_symmetry.space_group_name_H-M   'P 1'
#
loop_
_entity.id
_entity.type
_entity.pdbx_description
1 polymer ?
#
loop_
_entity_poly.entity_id
_entity_poly.type
_entity_poly.pdbx_seq_one_letter_code
_entity_poly.pdbx_strand_id
1 'polypeptide(L)'
;QPGWFNGWGYPVSIMYGDQMLYFPALLRLLGVSVQNAYKCYIAAINLGTAAVAYYAFLKISGDKKTALFGSCLYTLAPYRLSCIYVRAALGEYSAMLFLPLIILSFWYALKAKEDEAITTDKLAAPVIGFTGLIQTHVLTCFLTAFMILIFCIIYRKRIFRKNVLFYLSRIVLLTLLLNLWFIIPFLQYMGEDFVVTAKAEMTPAFQRWGANFAELFAVYWNGTLNSAWGELASISQKFPKPVGSAYLLVMAGA
;
A
#
# COMPACT_ATOMS: atom_id res chain seq x y z
N GLN A 1 -7.38 -10.20 -21.84
CA GLN A 1 -8.11 -11.47 -21.69
C GLN A 1 -9.36 -11.42 -22.58
N PRO A 2 -9.32 -12.03 -23.78
CA PRO A 2 -10.33 -11.82 -24.82
C PRO A 2 -11.73 -12.35 -24.47
N GLY A 3 -11.86 -13.29 -23.56
CA GLY A 3 -13.16 -13.85 -23.18
C GLY A 3 -13.97 -13.03 -22.14
N TRP A 4 -13.41 -11.93 -21.63
CA TRP A 4 -14.07 -11.10 -20.63
C TRP A 4 -14.93 -10.01 -21.30
N PHE A 5 -15.94 -9.50 -20.58
CA PHE A 5 -16.84 -8.45 -21.06
C PHE A 5 -17.47 -8.78 -22.44
N ASN A 6 -18.08 -9.97 -22.55
CA ASN A 6 -18.76 -10.41 -23.79
C ASN A 6 -17.85 -10.41 -25.03
N GLY A 7 -16.57 -10.71 -24.87
CA GLY A 7 -15.61 -10.75 -25.97
C GLY A 7 -14.86 -9.45 -26.25
N TRP A 8 -15.18 -8.35 -25.55
CA TRP A 8 -14.46 -7.07 -25.71
C TRP A 8 -13.07 -7.09 -25.07
N GLY A 9 -12.83 -8.02 -24.14
CA GLY A 9 -11.59 -8.12 -23.41
C GLY A 9 -11.47 -7.12 -22.26
N TYR A 10 -10.46 -7.32 -21.41
CA TYR A 10 -10.09 -6.38 -20.34
C TYR A 10 -8.59 -6.45 -20.06
N PRO A 11 -7.86 -5.33 -20.15
CA PRO A 11 -6.40 -5.30 -19.99
C PRO A 11 -5.96 -5.26 -18.52
N VAL A 12 -6.46 -6.17 -17.67
CA VAL A 12 -6.19 -6.17 -16.21
C VAL A 12 -4.69 -6.13 -15.92
N SER A 13 -3.93 -7.04 -16.50
CA SER A 13 -2.49 -7.20 -16.21
C SER A 13 -1.63 -6.04 -16.74
N ILE A 14 -2.19 -5.20 -17.63
CA ILE A 14 -1.52 -3.99 -18.11
C ILE A 14 -1.75 -2.82 -17.14
N MET A 15 -2.99 -2.68 -16.62
CA MET A 15 -3.37 -1.56 -15.76
C MET A 15 -3.15 -1.83 -14.28
N TYR A 16 -3.01 -3.10 -13.90
CA TYR A 16 -2.83 -3.54 -12.52
C TYR A 16 -1.76 -4.61 -12.44
N GLY A 17 -0.83 -4.47 -11.50
CA GLY A 17 0.15 -5.51 -11.22
C GLY A 17 -0.52 -6.76 -10.68
N ASP A 18 -0.14 -7.92 -11.20
CA ASP A 18 -0.76 -9.22 -10.89
C ASP A 18 0.20 -10.21 -10.22
N GLN A 19 1.44 -9.81 -9.93
CA GLN A 19 2.45 -10.70 -9.36
C GLN A 19 2.00 -11.41 -8.09
N MET A 20 1.26 -10.71 -7.22
CA MET A 20 0.78 -11.31 -5.97
C MET A 20 -0.29 -12.37 -6.21
N LEU A 21 -0.93 -12.35 -7.39
CA LEU A 21 -1.93 -13.35 -7.78
C LEU A 21 -1.30 -14.66 -8.25
N TYR A 22 -0.01 -14.70 -8.54
CA TYR A 22 0.65 -15.96 -8.91
C TYR A 22 0.64 -16.98 -7.77
N PHE A 23 0.69 -16.53 -6.51
CA PHE A 23 0.58 -17.45 -5.37
C PHE A 23 -0.77 -18.20 -5.34
N PRO A 24 -1.95 -17.55 -5.31
CA PRO A 24 -3.21 -18.27 -5.38
C PRO A 24 -3.43 -19.00 -6.71
N ALA A 25 -2.88 -18.49 -7.82
CA ALA A 25 -2.92 -19.19 -9.11
C ALA A 25 -2.17 -20.53 -9.07
N LEU A 26 -0.99 -20.56 -8.44
CA LEU A 26 -0.23 -21.81 -8.22
C LEU A 26 -1.03 -22.81 -7.39
N LEU A 27 -1.69 -22.38 -6.32
CA LEU A 27 -2.58 -23.24 -5.53
C LEU A 27 -3.72 -23.80 -6.39
N ARG A 28 -4.26 -23.00 -7.31
CA ARG A 28 -5.27 -23.48 -8.28
C ARG A 28 -4.73 -24.56 -9.21
N LEU A 29 -3.51 -24.43 -9.70
CA LEU A 29 -2.86 -25.45 -10.52
C LEU A 29 -2.65 -26.76 -9.75
N LEU A 30 -2.47 -26.70 -8.44
CA LEU A 30 -2.37 -27.84 -7.54
C LEU A 30 -3.74 -28.44 -7.15
N GLY A 31 -4.85 -28.01 -7.76
CA GLY A 31 -6.20 -28.53 -7.52
C GLY A 31 -6.96 -27.90 -6.34
N VAL A 32 -6.40 -26.91 -5.66
CA VAL A 32 -7.09 -26.20 -4.57
C VAL A 32 -8.27 -25.41 -5.13
N SER A 33 -9.43 -25.43 -4.49
CA SER A 33 -10.60 -24.64 -4.93
C SER A 33 -10.31 -23.12 -4.92
N VAL A 34 -10.98 -22.35 -5.79
CA VAL A 34 -10.78 -20.87 -5.86
C VAL A 34 -10.96 -20.22 -4.50
N GLN A 35 -12.01 -20.62 -3.77
CA GLN A 35 -12.30 -20.09 -2.45
C GLN A 35 -11.18 -20.38 -1.43
N ASN A 36 -10.66 -21.60 -1.43
CA ASN A 36 -9.57 -21.96 -0.51
C ASN A 36 -8.24 -21.30 -0.92
N ALA A 37 -7.94 -21.20 -2.22
CA ALA A 37 -6.78 -20.47 -2.70
C ALA A 37 -6.82 -19.00 -2.28
N TYR A 38 -8.00 -18.36 -2.34
CA TYR A 38 -8.20 -16.98 -1.87
C TYR A 38 -8.04 -16.86 -0.34
N LYS A 39 -8.57 -17.80 0.44
CA LYS A 39 -8.37 -17.84 1.91
C LYS A 39 -6.88 -18.00 2.26
N CYS A 40 -6.18 -18.88 1.58
CA CYS A 40 -4.72 -19.04 1.75
C CYS A 40 -3.97 -17.75 1.38
N TYR A 41 -4.39 -17.07 0.33
CA TYR A 41 -3.83 -15.78 -0.05
C TYR A 41 -4.00 -14.73 1.06
N ILE A 42 -5.21 -14.56 1.59
CA ILE A 42 -5.45 -13.64 2.72
C ILE A 42 -4.58 -13.99 3.92
N ALA A 43 -4.48 -15.27 4.28
CA ALA A 43 -3.65 -15.73 5.40
C ALA A 43 -2.17 -15.40 5.15
N ALA A 44 -1.65 -15.69 3.94
CA ALA A 44 -0.27 -15.41 3.56
C ALA A 44 0.04 -13.91 3.60
N ILE A 45 -0.84 -13.05 3.08
CA ILE A 45 -0.67 -11.59 3.14
C ILE A 45 -0.71 -11.08 4.58
N ASN A 46 -1.59 -11.62 5.44
CA ASN A 46 -1.65 -11.21 6.84
C ASN A 46 -0.37 -11.58 7.60
N LEU A 47 0.08 -12.81 7.48
CA LEU A 47 1.32 -13.28 8.11
C LEU A 47 2.54 -12.55 7.54
N GLY A 48 2.58 -12.38 6.21
CA GLY A 48 3.63 -11.62 5.55
C GLY A 48 3.69 -10.16 6.02
N THR A 49 2.53 -9.51 6.17
CA THR A 49 2.47 -8.12 6.68
C THR A 49 3.02 -8.04 8.11
N ALA A 50 2.62 -8.97 8.99
CA ALA A 50 3.12 -9.02 10.36
C ALA A 50 4.63 -9.23 10.41
N ALA A 51 5.15 -10.18 9.62
CA ALA A 51 6.58 -10.48 9.55
C ALA A 51 7.40 -9.31 9.00
N VAL A 52 6.95 -8.70 7.89
CA VAL A 52 7.62 -7.56 7.26
C VAL A 52 7.58 -6.32 8.16
N ALA A 53 6.44 -6.03 8.78
CA ALA A 53 6.31 -4.93 9.72
C ALA A 53 7.22 -5.15 10.94
N TYR A 54 7.24 -6.36 11.51
CA TYR A 54 8.14 -6.72 12.60
C TYR A 54 9.61 -6.51 12.22
N TYR A 55 10.01 -7.01 11.05
CA TYR A 55 11.38 -6.83 10.55
C TYR A 55 11.75 -5.35 10.43
N ALA A 56 10.91 -4.56 9.77
CA ALA A 56 11.18 -3.14 9.56
C ALA A 56 11.23 -2.37 10.90
N PHE A 57 10.27 -2.60 11.78
CA PHE A 57 10.21 -1.92 13.09
C PHE A 57 11.36 -2.36 14.02
N LEU A 58 11.81 -3.62 13.94
CA LEU A 58 12.99 -4.07 14.66
C LEU A 58 14.25 -3.34 14.19
N LYS A 59 14.41 -3.14 12.89
CA LYS A 59 15.54 -2.36 12.33
C LYS A 59 15.48 -0.87 12.72
N ILE A 60 14.27 -0.34 12.89
CA ILE A 60 14.04 1.07 13.28
C ILE A 60 14.25 1.28 14.78
N SER A 61 13.63 0.46 15.62
CA SER A 61 13.62 0.63 17.08
C SER A 61 14.82 0.01 17.78
N GLY A 62 15.38 -1.06 17.22
CA GLY A 62 16.41 -1.89 17.88
C GLY A 62 15.87 -2.77 19.02
N ASP A 63 14.59 -2.66 19.37
CA ASP A 63 13.96 -3.41 20.47
C ASP A 63 12.87 -4.36 19.99
N LYS A 64 12.97 -5.63 20.41
CA LYS A 64 12.03 -6.69 20.00
C LYS A 64 10.59 -6.46 20.48
N LYS A 65 10.41 -5.91 21.68
CA LYS A 65 9.06 -5.67 22.25
C LYS A 65 8.36 -4.54 21.50
N THR A 66 9.07 -3.45 21.28
CA THR A 66 8.58 -2.31 20.50
C THR A 66 8.24 -2.73 19.07
N ALA A 67 9.10 -3.52 18.42
CA ALA A 67 8.87 -4.03 17.09
C ALA A 67 7.63 -4.95 17.02
N LEU A 68 7.48 -5.84 18.00
CA LEU A 68 6.32 -6.73 18.08
C LEU A 68 5.02 -5.94 18.28
N PHE A 69 5.01 -5.02 19.23
CA PHE A 69 3.85 -4.16 19.48
C PHE A 69 3.47 -3.33 18.26
N GLY A 70 4.45 -2.66 17.64
CA GLY A 70 4.23 -1.88 16.41
C GLY A 70 3.73 -2.72 15.25
N SER A 71 4.26 -3.94 15.06
CA SER A 71 3.81 -4.84 13.99
C SER A 71 2.37 -5.33 14.21
N CYS A 72 1.99 -5.60 15.46
CA CYS A 72 0.60 -5.93 15.81
C CYS A 72 -0.34 -4.77 15.53
N LEU A 73 -0.01 -3.55 15.98
CA LEU A 73 -0.80 -2.36 15.70
C LEU A 73 -0.97 -2.14 14.19
N TYR A 74 0.11 -2.25 13.43
CA TYR A 74 0.08 -2.07 11.98
C TYR A 74 -0.78 -3.13 11.29
N THR A 75 -0.58 -4.40 11.63
CA THR A 75 -1.28 -5.52 10.99
C THR A 75 -2.76 -5.54 11.33
N LEU A 76 -3.11 -5.17 12.56
CA LEU A 76 -4.48 -5.15 13.06
C LEU A 76 -5.14 -3.77 12.91
N ALA A 77 -4.55 -2.86 12.15
CA ALA A 77 -5.13 -1.54 11.89
C ALA A 77 -6.57 -1.66 11.34
N PRO A 78 -7.56 -0.97 11.93
CA PRO A 78 -8.97 -1.10 11.55
C PRO A 78 -9.21 -0.87 10.07
N TYR A 79 -8.56 0.12 9.47
CA TYR A 79 -8.65 0.37 8.04
C TYR A 79 -8.18 -0.82 7.20
N ARG A 80 -7.06 -1.44 7.58
CA ARG A 80 -6.53 -2.61 6.89
C ARG A 80 -7.49 -3.80 6.99
N LEU A 81 -8.05 -4.04 8.19
CA LEU A 81 -9.04 -5.10 8.39
C LEU A 81 -10.31 -4.84 7.58
N SER A 82 -10.75 -3.58 7.49
CA SER A 82 -11.86 -3.19 6.61
C SER A 82 -11.56 -3.46 5.13
N CYS A 83 -10.35 -3.18 4.66
CA CYS A 83 -9.93 -3.50 3.29
C CYS A 83 -9.98 -5.01 3.00
N ILE A 84 -9.67 -5.85 3.99
CA ILE A 84 -9.66 -7.31 3.83
C ILE A 84 -11.07 -7.89 3.92
N TYR A 85 -11.79 -7.60 5.01
CA TYR A 85 -13.00 -8.34 5.37
C TYR A 85 -14.31 -7.67 4.92
N VAL A 86 -14.28 -6.36 4.65
CA VAL A 86 -15.48 -5.62 4.25
C VAL A 86 -15.43 -5.28 2.76
N ARG A 87 -14.33 -4.67 2.31
CA ARG A 87 -14.20 -4.17 0.93
C ARG A 87 -13.65 -5.20 -0.05
N ALA A 88 -12.96 -6.23 0.44
CA ALA A 88 -12.19 -7.17 -0.38
C ALA A 88 -11.23 -6.47 -1.35
N ALA A 89 -10.62 -5.35 -0.92
CA ALA A 89 -9.76 -4.48 -1.73
C ALA A 89 -8.36 -5.09 -1.87
N LEU A 90 -8.26 -6.18 -2.64
CA LEU A 90 -7.13 -7.09 -2.77
C LEU A 90 -5.81 -6.36 -3.03
N GLY A 91 -5.76 -5.46 -4.00
CA GLY A 91 -4.55 -4.69 -4.32
C GLY A 91 -4.12 -3.80 -3.15
N GLU A 92 -5.07 -3.11 -2.52
CA GLU A 92 -4.81 -2.15 -1.46
C GLU A 92 -4.24 -2.81 -0.20
N TYR A 93 -4.88 -3.87 0.33
CA TYR A 93 -4.37 -4.54 1.52
C TYR A 93 -3.06 -5.33 1.26
N SER A 94 -2.83 -5.75 0.02
CA SER A 94 -1.55 -6.35 -0.37
C SER A 94 -0.43 -5.32 -0.47
N ALA A 95 -0.72 -4.11 -0.95
CA ALA A 95 0.23 -3.00 -0.98
C ALA A 95 0.72 -2.61 0.42
N MET A 96 -0.14 -2.70 1.43
CA MET A 96 0.21 -2.41 2.82
C MET A 96 1.30 -3.34 3.38
N LEU A 97 1.50 -4.53 2.82
CA LEU A 97 2.62 -5.41 3.16
C LEU A 97 3.97 -4.74 2.94
N PHE A 98 4.09 -3.91 1.89
CA PHE A 98 5.35 -3.34 1.44
C PHE A 98 5.68 -1.97 2.05
N LEU A 99 4.69 -1.23 2.57
CA LEU A 99 4.89 0.11 3.13
C LEU A 99 5.93 0.16 4.27
N PRO A 100 6.02 -0.79 5.21
CA PRO A 100 7.05 -0.76 6.25
C PRO A 100 8.48 -0.82 5.69
N LEU A 101 8.72 -1.50 4.56
CA LEU A 101 10.03 -1.54 3.91
C LEU A 101 10.40 -0.19 3.27
N ILE A 102 9.41 0.52 2.75
CA ILE A 102 9.59 1.87 2.21
C ILE A 102 9.94 2.85 3.34
N ILE A 103 9.23 2.78 4.48
CA ILE A 103 9.56 3.58 5.66
C ILE A 103 10.99 3.29 6.13
N LEU A 104 11.41 2.03 6.14
CA LEU A 104 12.75 1.63 6.51
C LEU A 104 13.82 2.26 5.61
N SER A 105 13.55 2.45 4.30
CA SER A 105 14.48 3.11 3.39
C SER A 105 14.80 4.54 3.81
N PHE A 106 13.76 5.29 4.18
CA PHE A 106 13.90 6.67 4.65
C PHE A 106 14.55 6.75 6.03
N TRP A 107 14.29 5.78 6.88
CA TRP A 107 15.00 5.65 8.15
C TRP A 107 16.51 5.50 7.93
N TYR A 108 16.95 4.64 7.02
CA TYR A 108 18.37 4.51 6.67
C TYR A 108 18.94 5.81 6.11
N ALA A 109 18.20 6.50 5.25
CA ALA A 109 18.59 7.79 4.71
C ALA A 109 18.77 8.86 5.81
N LEU A 110 17.85 8.92 6.79
CA LEU A 110 17.92 9.89 7.89
C LEU A 110 19.04 9.59 8.88
N LYS A 111 19.37 8.32 9.11
CA LYS A 111 20.42 7.89 10.05
C LYS A 111 21.83 7.90 9.44
N ALA A 112 21.95 8.03 8.13
CA ALA A 112 23.25 8.08 7.47
C ALA A 112 24.07 9.29 7.94
N LYS A 113 25.34 9.05 8.29
CA LYS A 113 26.30 10.12 8.56
C LYS A 113 26.71 10.77 7.23
N GLU A 114 27.27 11.98 7.31
CA GLU A 114 27.51 12.81 6.12
C GLU A 114 28.49 12.18 5.14
N ASP A 115 29.56 11.59 5.64
CA ASP A 115 30.66 11.01 4.85
C ASP A 115 30.63 9.48 4.77
N GLU A 116 29.57 8.83 5.28
CA GLU A 116 29.45 7.39 5.31
C GLU A 116 28.55 6.87 4.19
N ALA A 117 29.07 5.98 3.34
CA ALA A 117 28.28 5.33 2.32
C ALA A 117 27.24 4.38 2.95
N ILE A 118 25.99 4.47 2.50
CA ILE A 118 24.95 3.51 2.89
C ILE A 118 25.25 2.19 2.17
N THR A 119 25.45 1.15 2.95
CA THR A 119 25.90 -0.17 2.47
C THR A 119 24.85 -0.88 1.60
N THR A 120 25.30 -1.77 0.72
CA THR A 120 24.43 -2.46 -0.27
C THR A 120 23.43 -3.42 0.35
N ASP A 121 23.72 -3.98 1.52
CA ASP A 121 22.79 -4.83 2.27
C ASP A 121 21.48 -4.10 2.64
N LYS A 122 21.51 -2.77 2.76
CA LYS A 122 20.35 -1.92 3.02
C LYS A 122 19.50 -1.62 1.79
N LEU A 123 19.87 -2.12 0.60
CA LEU A 123 19.10 -1.88 -0.64
C LEU A 123 17.99 -2.90 -0.86
N ALA A 124 18.18 -4.15 -0.47
CA ALA A 124 17.25 -5.23 -0.81
C ALA A 124 15.83 -4.96 -0.28
N ALA A 125 15.70 -4.62 1.00
CA ALA A 125 14.40 -4.38 1.61
C ALA A 125 13.63 -3.22 0.95
N PRO A 126 14.22 -2.01 0.75
CA PRO A 126 13.56 -0.94 0.00
C PRO A 126 13.18 -1.30 -1.44
N VAL A 127 14.07 -1.95 -2.18
CA VAL A 127 13.80 -2.34 -3.57
C VAL A 127 12.62 -3.32 -3.63
N ILE A 128 12.58 -4.32 -2.74
CA ILE A 128 11.43 -5.22 -2.60
C ILE A 128 10.17 -4.43 -2.23
N GLY A 129 10.28 -3.47 -1.30
CA GLY A 129 9.17 -2.62 -0.88
C GLY A 129 8.55 -1.84 -2.03
N PHE A 130 9.35 -1.11 -2.80
CA PHE A 130 8.87 -0.32 -3.94
C PHE A 130 8.40 -1.20 -5.10
N THR A 131 9.10 -2.29 -5.41
CA THR A 131 8.70 -3.24 -6.45
C THR A 131 7.34 -3.86 -6.11
N GLY A 132 7.18 -4.36 -4.90
CA GLY A 132 5.93 -4.96 -4.45
C GLY A 132 4.78 -3.96 -4.43
N LEU A 133 5.04 -2.70 -4.05
CA LEU A 133 4.03 -1.64 -4.08
C LEU A 133 3.53 -1.39 -5.51
N ILE A 134 4.45 -1.24 -6.48
CA ILE A 134 4.12 -1.03 -7.90
C ILE A 134 3.28 -2.20 -8.44
N GLN A 135 3.61 -3.42 -8.05
CA GLN A 135 2.96 -4.64 -8.52
C GLN A 135 1.66 -5.00 -7.79
N THR A 136 1.21 -4.16 -6.86
CA THR A 136 -0.02 -4.43 -6.10
C THR A 136 -1.12 -3.41 -6.32
N HIS A 137 -0.82 -2.11 -6.17
CA HIS A 137 -1.87 -1.09 -6.18
C HIS A 137 -1.39 0.28 -6.64
N VAL A 138 -1.73 0.66 -7.87
CA VAL A 138 -1.28 1.90 -8.52
C VAL A 138 -1.68 3.15 -7.73
N LEU A 139 -2.91 3.20 -7.18
CA LEU A 139 -3.35 4.36 -6.39
C LEU A 139 -2.52 4.52 -5.10
N THR A 140 -2.16 3.41 -4.43
CA THR A 140 -1.27 3.48 -3.26
C THR A 140 0.13 3.96 -3.65
N CYS A 141 0.60 3.66 -4.87
CA CYS A 141 1.86 4.23 -5.38
C CYS A 141 1.78 5.75 -5.46
N PHE A 142 0.70 6.32 -6.02
CA PHE A 142 0.52 7.78 -6.09
C PHE A 142 0.47 8.41 -4.69
N LEU A 143 -0.30 7.84 -3.77
CA LEU A 143 -0.37 8.34 -2.40
C LEU A 143 0.99 8.27 -1.70
N THR A 144 1.71 7.17 -1.88
CA THR A 144 3.06 7.00 -1.33
C THR A 144 4.05 8.00 -1.93
N ALA A 145 4.00 8.22 -3.26
CA ALA A 145 4.83 9.22 -3.92
C ALA A 145 4.57 10.63 -3.39
N PHE A 146 3.29 10.98 -3.16
CA PHE A 146 2.93 12.26 -2.56
C PHE A 146 3.47 12.40 -1.13
N MET A 147 3.35 11.36 -0.30
CA MET A 147 3.92 11.34 1.05
C MET A 147 5.45 11.43 1.04
N ILE A 148 6.12 10.77 0.09
CA ILE A 148 7.57 10.86 -0.12
C ILE A 148 7.97 12.29 -0.48
N LEU A 149 7.22 12.96 -1.36
CA LEU A 149 7.49 14.35 -1.71
C LEU A 149 7.45 15.27 -0.49
N ILE A 150 6.40 15.16 0.34
CA ILE A 150 6.29 15.91 1.60
C ILE A 150 7.49 15.61 2.50
N PHE A 151 7.84 14.34 2.66
CA PHE A 151 8.98 13.93 3.47
C PHE A 151 10.30 14.52 2.96
N CYS A 152 10.53 14.51 1.65
CA CYS A 152 11.71 15.11 1.03
C CYS A 152 11.79 16.64 1.28
N ILE A 153 10.66 17.34 1.24
CA ILE A 153 10.60 18.77 1.54
C ILE A 153 10.97 19.02 3.02
N ILE A 154 10.38 18.27 3.95
CA ILE A 154 10.63 18.42 5.39
C ILE A 154 12.10 18.14 5.73
N TYR A 155 12.64 17.03 5.23
CA TYR A 155 13.99 16.56 5.53
C TYR A 155 15.02 16.94 4.46
N ARG A 156 14.76 17.97 3.63
CA ARG A 156 15.60 18.36 2.48
C ARG A 156 17.10 18.40 2.81
N LYS A 157 17.51 18.99 3.94
CA LYS A 157 18.91 19.10 4.34
C LYS A 157 19.63 17.77 4.50
N ARG A 158 18.92 16.70 4.82
CA ARG A 158 19.46 15.34 4.97
C ARG A 158 19.34 14.53 3.68
N ILE A 159 18.20 14.63 3.01
CA ILE A 159 17.90 13.86 1.80
C ILE A 159 18.81 14.26 0.63
N PHE A 160 19.15 15.55 0.50
CA PHE A 160 20.01 16.07 -0.58
C PHE A 160 21.52 15.90 -0.31
N ARG A 161 21.94 15.18 0.72
CA ARG A 161 23.33 14.78 0.90
C ARG A 161 23.74 13.80 -0.20
N LYS A 162 24.98 13.92 -0.69
CA LYS A 162 25.49 13.14 -1.83
C LYS A 162 25.37 11.61 -1.61
N ASN A 163 25.73 11.12 -0.43
CA ASN A 163 25.64 9.70 -0.07
C ASN A 163 24.19 9.20 -0.02
N VAL A 164 23.26 10.03 0.47
CA VAL A 164 21.82 9.69 0.54
C VAL A 164 21.22 9.70 -0.87
N LEU A 165 21.52 10.71 -1.68
CA LEU A 165 21.07 10.76 -3.08
C LEU A 165 21.59 9.56 -3.87
N PHE A 166 22.85 9.17 -3.68
CA PHE A 166 23.42 7.97 -4.31
C PHE A 166 22.69 6.70 -3.87
N TYR A 167 22.37 6.58 -2.59
CA TYR A 167 21.59 5.45 -2.07
C TYR A 167 20.18 5.41 -2.67
N LEU A 168 19.45 6.52 -2.65
CA LEU A 168 18.09 6.61 -3.18
C LEU A 168 18.05 6.40 -4.70
N SER A 169 19.04 6.94 -5.44
CA SER A 169 19.12 6.72 -6.89
C SER A 169 19.31 5.24 -7.25
N ARG A 170 20.07 4.49 -6.46
CA ARG A 170 20.22 3.03 -6.64
C ARG A 170 18.92 2.29 -6.37
N ILE A 171 18.15 2.68 -5.34
CA ILE A 171 16.83 2.10 -5.09
C ILE A 171 15.90 2.36 -6.27
N VAL A 172 15.82 3.61 -6.73
CA VAL A 172 14.99 4.00 -7.89
C VAL A 172 15.40 3.22 -9.14
N LEU A 173 16.69 3.20 -9.46
CA LEU A 173 17.20 2.48 -10.64
C LEU A 173 16.85 0.99 -10.59
N LEU A 174 17.15 0.32 -9.48
CA LEU A 174 16.87 -1.12 -9.34
C LEU A 174 15.37 -1.40 -9.38
N THR A 175 14.55 -0.56 -8.72
CA THR A 175 13.10 -0.70 -8.74
C THR A 175 12.55 -0.52 -10.17
N LEU A 176 13.02 0.49 -10.92
CA LEU A 176 12.61 0.70 -12.30
C LEU A 176 13.00 -0.49 -13.18
N LEU A 177 14.25 -0.95 -13.10
CA LEU A 177 14.73 -2.09 -13.88
C LEU A 177 13.88 -3.36 -13.64
N LEU A 178 13.54 -3.65 -12.39
CA LEU A 178 12.71 -4.80 -12.03
C LEU A 178 11.26 -4.69 -12.50
N ASN A 179 10.77 -3.47 -12.73
CA ASN A 179 9.37 -3.21 -13.09
C ASN A 179 9.19 -2.73 -14.54
N LEU A 180 10.23 -2.66 -15.38
CA LEU A 180 10.12 -2.19 -16.77
C LEU A 180 9.05 -2.93 -17.57
N TRP A 181 8.95 -4.24 -17.40
CA TRP A 181 7.98 -5.10 -18.08
C TRP A 181 6.52 -4.73 -17.77
N PHE A 182 6.26 -4.12 -16.61
CA PHE A 182 4.94 -3.60 -16.22
C PHE A 182 4.79 -2.12 -16.58
N ILE A 183 5.81 -1.30 -16.28
CA ILE A 183 5.77 0.16 -16.45
C ILE A 183 5.65 0.53 -17.93
N ILE A 184 6.38 -0.14 -18.83
CA ILE A 184 6.35 0.21 -20.26
C ILE A 184 4.97 -0.01 -20.87
N PRO A 185 4.33 -1.19 -20.79
CA PRO A 185 2.96 -1.37 -21.27
C PRO A 185 1.96 -0.43 -20.56
N PHE A 186 2.08 -0.25 -19.25
CA PHE A 186 1.21 0.66 -18.50
C PHE A 186 1.24 2.08 -19.08
N LEU A 187 2.43 2.65 -19.32
CA LEU A 187 2.58 3.99 -19.89
C LEU A 187 2.08 4.07 -21.33
N GLN A 188 2.31 3.04 -22.15
CA GLN A 188 1.81 2.98 -23.53
C GLN A 188 0.27 3.06 -23.58
N TYR A 189 -0.40 2.28 -22.73
CA TYR A 189 -1.86 2.18 -22.75
C TYR A 189 -2.58 3.22 -21.88
N MET A 190 -1.86 3.94 -21.02
CA MET A 190 -2.45 4.99 -20.19
C MET A 190 -3.02 6.17 -21.00
N GLY A 191 -2.50 6.40 -22.20
CA GLY A 191 -2.94 7.45 -23.12
C GLY A 191 -4.11 7.06 -24.05
N GLU A 192 -4.55 5.81 -24.01
CA GLU A 192 -5.61 5.32 -24.89
C GLU A 192 -7.01 5.73 -24.39
N ASP A 193 -7.95 5.89 -25.32
CA ASP A 193 -9.30 6.42 -25.05
C ASP A 193 -10.19 5.53 -24.16
N PHE A 194 -9.77 4.29 -23.86
CA PHE A 194 -10.54 3.42 -22.97
C PHE A 194 -10.34 3.72 -21.48
N VAL A 195 -9.47 4.68 -21.12
CA VAL A 195 -9.27 5.12 -19.75
C VAL A 195 -10.40 6.06 -19.34
N VAL A 196 -11.37 5.52 -18.60
CA VAL A 196 -12.61 6.19 -18.18
C VAL A 196 -12.38 7.46 -17.33
N THR A 197 -11.17 7.66 -16.81
CA THR A 197 -10.82 8.82 -15.98
C THR A 197 -10.93 10.17 -16.69
N ALA A 198 -11.03 10.20 -18.02
CA ALA A 198 -11.14 11.42 -18.81
C ALA A 198 -12.57 11.97 -18.89
N LYS A 199 -13.61 11.24 -18.45
CA LYS A 199 -14.99 11.73 -18.53
C LYS A 199 -15.34 12.60 -17.34
N ALA A 200 -15.57 13.88 -17.60
CA ALA A 200 -15.93 14.93 -16.62
C ALA A 200 -17.15 14.58 -15.75
N GLU A 201 -18.01 13.68 -16.19
CA GLU A 201 -19.22 13.25 -15.48
C GLU A 201 -18.95 12.46 -14.19
N MET A 202 -17.79 11.82 -14.06
CA MET A 202 -17.44 11.07 -12.84
C MET A 202 -16.74 11.93 -11.76
N THR A 203 -16.22 13.08 -12.12
CA THR A 203 -15.47 13.96 -11.20
C THR A 203 -16.30 14.44 -9.99
N PRO A 204 -17.58 14.84 -10.14
CA PRO A 204 -18.40 15.26 -9.00
C PRO A 204 -18.69 14.14 -8.01
N ALA A 205 -18.71 12.88 -8.47
CA ALA A 205 -18.96 11.72 -7.61
C ALA A 205 -17.80 11.45 -6.64
N PHE A 206 -16.54 11.63 -7.09
CA PHE A 206 -15.36 11.43 -6.23
C PHE A 206 -15.30 12.42 -5.07
N GLN A 207 -15.71 13.66 -5.26
CA GLN A 207 -15.74 14.68 -4.21
C GLN A 207 -16.73 14.35 -3.09
N ARG A 208 -17.82 13.63 -3.40
CA ARG A 208 -18.82 13.19 -2.42
C ARG A 208 -18.38 11.96 -1.61
N TRP A 209 -17.29 11.29 -2.01
CA TRP A 209 -16.81 10.05 -1.39
C TRP A 209 -15.62 10.28 -0.44
N GLY A 210 -15.31 11.53 -0.15
CA GLY A 210 -14.30 11.90 0.83
C GLY A 210 -14.66 11.41 2.24
N ALA A 211 -13.64 11.10 3.06
CA ALA A 211 -13.85 10.82 4.48
C ALA A 211 -14.08 12.13 5.24
N ASN A 212 -15.08 12.17 6.12
CA ASN A 212 -15.22 13.24 7.09
C ASN A 212 -14.17 13.10 8.19
N PHE A 213 -13.73 14.23 8.76
CA PHE A 213 -12.72 14.23 9.81
C PHE A 213 -13.11 13.34 11.01
N ALA A 214 -14.38 13.33 11.39
CA ALA A 214 -14.90 12.47 12.45
C ALA A 214 -14.79 10.95 12.13
N GLU A 215 -14.86 10.57 10.85
CA GLU A 215 -14.75 9.16 10.44
C GLU A 215 -13.32 8.61 10.62
N LEU A 216 -12.29 9.46 10.62
CA LEU A 216 -10.91 9.06 10.86
C LEU A 216 -10.71 8.51 12.28
N PHE A 217 -11.49 9.02 13.23
CA PHE A 217 -11.36 8.69 14.66
C PHE A 217 -12.48 7.79 15.17
N ALA A 218 -13.49 7.50 14.34
CA ALA A 218 -14.59 6.63 14.73
C ALA A 218 -14.09 5.20 15.00
N VAL A 219 -14.52 4.66 16.15
CA VAL A 219 -14.41 3.23 16.40
C VAL A 219 -15.50 2.55 15.60
N TYR A 220 -15.11 1.73 14.62
CA TYR A 220 -16.07 0.97 13.84
C TYR A 220 -16.73 -0.08 14.71
N TRP A 221 -17.98 0.18 15.08
CA TRP A 221 -18.85 -0.78 15.73
C TRP A 221 -20.08 -1.04 14.88
N ASN A 222 -20.07 -2.18 14.18
CA ASN A 222 -21.23 -2.90 13.64
C ASN A 222 -22.43 -2.06 13.23
N GLY A 223 -22.36 -1.32 12.13
CA GLY A 223 -23.55 -0.81 11.44
C GLY A 223 -24.39 0.26 12.16
N THR A 224 -24.15 0.51 13.44
CA THR A 224 -24.96 1.44 14.24
C THR A 224 -24.74 2.92 13.90
N LEU A 225 -23.64 3.26 13.26
CA LEU A 225 -23.43 4.62 12.74
C LEU A 225 -24.29 4.94 11.52
N ASN A 226 -24.80 3.93 10.81
CA ASN A 226 -25.66 4.13 9.65
C ASN A 226 -27.04 4.69 10.01
N SER A 227 -27.51 4.49 11.22
CA SER A 227 -28.85 4.93 11.64
C SER A 227 -28.86 6.34 12.23
N ALA A 228 -27.73 6.87 12.68
CA ALA A 228 -27.66 8.14 13.41
C ALA A 228 -27.53 9.39 12.51
N TRP A 229 -27.11 9.25 11.24
CA TRP A 229 -26.73 10.39 10.39
C TRP A 229 -27.55 10.58 9.11
N GLY A 230 -28.65 9.84 8.94
CA GLY A 230 -29.59 10.05 7.84
C GLY A 230 -29.04 9.81 6.42
N GLU A 231 -29.87 10.07 5.42
CA GLU A 231 -29.59 9.78 4.00
C GLU A 231 -28.37 10.47 3.38
N LEU A 232 -27.87 11.55 3.97
CA LEU A 232 -26.69 12.29 3.49
C LEU A 232 -25.37 11.52 3.64
N ALA A 233 -25.35 10.52 4.49
CA ALA A 233 -24.20 9.69 4.76
C ALA A 233 -24.16 8.40 3.93
N SER A 234 -25.05 8.24 2.97
CA SER A 234 -25.43 6.94 2.40
C SER A 234 -24.34 6.21 1.59
N ILE A 235 -23.31 6.88 1.10
CA ILE A 235 -22.30 6.25 0.23
C ILE A 235 -20.95 6.13 0.92
N SER A 236 -20.48 7.15 1.64
CA SER A 236 -19.22 7.07 2.40
C SER A 236 -19.34 6.11 3.60
N GLN A 237 -20.54 5.94 4.13
CA GLN A 237 -20.84 5.03 5.24
C GLN A 237 -20.82 3.54 4.88
N LYS A 238 -20.97 3.18 3.61
CA LYS A 238 -20.84 1.77 3.18
C LYS A 238 -19.43 1.22 3.40
N PHE A 239 -18.43 2.09 3.50
CA PHE A 239 -17.03 1.70 3.64
C PHE A 239 -16.33 2.58 4.68
N PRO A 240 -16.46 2.27 5.98
CA PRO A 240 -15.80 3.03 7.03
C PRO A 240 -14.28 3.06 6.82
N LYS A 241 -13.69 4.21 7.07
CA LYS A 241 -12.27 4.49 6.86
C LYS A 241 -11.55 4.85 8.18
N PRO A 242 -11.81 4.17 9.32
CA PRO A 242 -11.22 4.57 10.58
C PRO A 242 -9.71 4.27 10.59
N VAL A 243 -8.94 5.26 10.99
CA VAL A 243 -7.50 5.07 11.30
C VAL A 243 -7.37 4.23 12.58
N GLY A 244 -8.33 4.35 13.48
CA GLY A 244 -8.41 3.61 14.74
C GLY A 244 -8.01 4.47 15.95
N SER A 245 -8.79 4.40 17.00
CA SER A 245 -8.55 5.15 18.25
C SER A 245 -7.23 4.79 18.92
N ALA A 246 -6.70 3.58 18.70
CA ALA A 246 -5.40 3.18 19.25
C ALA A 246 -4.25 4.05 18.74
N TYR A 247 -4.34 4.58 17.51
CA TYR A 247 -3.33 5.50 16.98
C TYR A 247 -3.35 6.87 17.66
N LEU A 248 -4.53 7.32 18.12
CA LEU A 248 -4.64 8.55 18.92
C LEU A 248 -3.88 8.44 20.23
N LEU A 249 -3.98 7.29 20.91
CA LEU A 249 -3.24 7.03 22.15
C LEU A 249 -1.73 7.02 21.92
N VAL A 250 -1.27 6.44 20.81
CA VAL A 250 0.15 6.45 20.44
C VAL A 250 0.63 7.86 20.11
N MET A 251 -0.17 8.66 19.39
CA MET A 251 0.18 10.05 19.07
C MET A 251 0.16 10.96 20.29
N ALA A 252 -0.71 10.70 21.27
CA ALA A 252 -0.78 11.49 22.51
C ALA A 252 0.33 11.13 23.52
N GLY A 253 0.96 9.95 23.37
CA GLY A 253 2.05 9.47 24.23
C GLY A 253 3.45 9.66 23.65
N ALA A 254 3.58 10.22 22.45
CA ALA A 254 4.85 10.50 21.77
C ALA A 254 5.24 11.98 21.92
#